data_9b2d1b8be0c184c2d8eb0759663db364
#
_entry.id   9b2d1b8be0c184c2d8eb0759663db364
#
_cell.length_a   1.000
_cell.length_b   1.000
_cell.length_c   1.000
_cell.angle_alpha   90.00
_cell.angle_beta   90.00
_cell.angle_gamma   90.00
#
_symmetry.space_group_name_H-M   'P 1'
#
loop_
_entity.id
_entity.type
_entity.pdbx_description
1 polymer ?
#
loop_
_entity_poly.entity_id
_entity_poly.type
_entity_poly.pdbx_seq_one_letter_code
_entity_poly.pdbx_strand_id
1 'polypeptide(L)'
;MPVSRMPLKVGLTYNLKKEFSRQIHQPIDAYEEFDAEETIDAIEHVLEEDGYEVIRLGGDVRLLDRLRETSIDIVFNIAEGLGGRNREAHIPALLEFLNIPYTGSDPLTLALTLDKSMAKRVVMSEQIPTPKFKKVGCIQDLQGLG
;
A
#
# COMPACT_ATOMS: atom_id res chain seq x y z
N MET A 1 -36.33 0.00 -21.52
CA MET A 1 -35.36 -1.10 -21.38
C MET A 1 -34.26 -0.61 -20.46
N PRO A 2 -33.92 -1.31 -19.40
CA PRO A 2 -32.77 -0.92 -18.59
C PRO A 2 -31.52 -1.02 -19.46
N VAL A 3 -30.76 0.07 -19.56
CA VAL A 3 -29.44 0.07 -20.16
C VAL A 3 -28.59 -0.83 -19.26
N SER A 4 -28.19 -1.99 -19.74
CA SER A 4 -27.20 -2.84 -19.06
C SER A 4 -25.90 -2.02 -18.96
N ARG A 5 -25.66 -1.42 -17.80
CA ARG A 5 -24.37 -0.82 -17.50
C ARG A 5 -23.37 -1.98 -17.40
N MET A 6 -22.30 -1.92 -18.19
CA MET A 6 -21.19 -2.86 -17.99
C MET A 6 -20.67 -2.71 -16.56
N PRO A 7 -20.27 -3.83 -15.91
CA PRO A 7 -19.69 -3.77 -14.58
C PRO A 7 -18.44 -2.89 -14.58
N LEU A 8 -18.25 -2.13 -13.50
CA LEU A 8 -16.98 -1.40 -13.30
C LEU A 8 -15.84 -2.40 -13.11
N LYS A 9 -14.72 -2.09 -13.73
CA LYS A 9 -13.49 -2.89 -13.61
C LYS A 9 -12.63 -2.38 -12.46
N VAL A 10 -12.51 -3.20 -11.43
CA VAL A 10 -11.73 -2.92 -10.23
C VAL A 10 -10.38 -3.62 -10.32
N GLY A 11 -9.30 -2.86 -10.42
CA GLY A 11 -7.95 -3.40 -10.29
C GLY A 11 -7.62 -3.63 -8.82
N LEU A 12 -7.17 -4.81 -8.43
CA LEU A 12 -6.76 -5.10 -7.05
C LEU A 12 -5.23 -5.12 -6.96
N THR A 13 -4.65 -4.16 -6.23
CA THR A 13 -3.21 -4.10 -5.97
C THR A 13 -2.90 -4.58 -4.55
N TYR A 14 -1.90 -5.46 -4.43
CA TYR A 14 -1.52 -6.15 -3.19
C TYR A 14 -0.08 -6.66 -3.28
N ASN A 15 0.48 -7.09 -2.16
CA ASN A 15 1.75 -7.82 -2.12
C ASN A 15 1.53 -9.16 -1.40
N LEU A 16 1.68 -10.28 -2.13
CA LEU A 16 1.53 -11.62 -1.56
C LEU A 16 2.81 -12.09 -0.88
N LYS A 17 2.70 -12.48 0.38
CA LYS A 17 3.83 -12.99 1.17
C LYS A 17 4.56 -14.16 0.49
N LYS A 18 3.83 -15.07 -0.16
CA LYS A 18 4.39 -16.25 -0.83
C LYS A 18 5.26 -15.92 -2.06
N GLU A 19 5.10 -14.76 -2.67
CA GLU A 19 5.87 -14.34 -3.86
C GLU A 19 7.27 -13.84 -3.50
N PHE A 20 7.54 -13.62 -2.22
CA PHE A 20 8.79 -13.06 -1.75
C PHE A 20 9.52 -14.03 -0.83
N SER A 21 10.74 -14.37 -1.21
CA SER A 21 11.65 -15.15 -0.38
C SER A 21 12.59 -14.23 0.38
N ARG A 22 12.63 -14.38 1.71
CA ARG A 22 13.50 -13.60 2.57
C ARG A 22 14.97 -13.83 2.19
N GLN A 23 15.70 -12.74 1.95
CA GLN A 23 17.15 -12.78 1.76
C GLN A 23 17.89 -12.86 3.11
N ILE A 24 19.09 -13.42 3.10
CA ILE A 24 19.90 -13.68 4.32
C ILE A 24 20.11 -12.43 5.19
N HIS A 25 20.16 -11.25 4.56
CA HIS A 25 20.41 -9.97 5.26
C HIS A 25 19.14 -9.18 5.64
N GLN A 26 17.96 -9.72 5.34
CA GLN A 26 16.69 -9.07 5.68
C GLN A 26 16.24 -9.45 7.10
N PRO A 27 15.50 -8.56 7.79
CA PRO A 27 14.86 -8.86 9.06
C PRO A 27 13.97 -10.11 8.96
N ILE A 28 13.75 -10.78 10.08
CA ILE A 28 12.94 -12.01 10.12
C ILE A 28 11.48 -11.76 9.75
N ASP A 29 11.02 -10.54 9.99
CA ASP A 29 9.66 -10.03 9.77
C ASP A 29 9.52 -9.16 8.50
N ALA A 30 10.48 -9.23 7.59
CA ALA A 30 10.56 -8.35 6.41
C ALA A 30 9.30 -8.33 5.53
N TYR A 31 8.48 -9.38 5.56
CA TYR A 31 7.26 -9.54 4.77
C TYR A 31 6.03 -9.88 5.60
N GLU A 32 6.06 -9.59 6.92
CA GLU A 32 4.91 -9.87 7.80
C GLU A 32 3.70 -8.96 7.49
N GLU A 33 3.94 -7.79 6.90
CA GLU A 33 2.89 -6.87 6.46
C GLU A 33 2.23 -7.29 5.12
N PHE A 34 2.81 -8.27 4.41
CA PHE A 34 2.25 -8.73 3.13
C PHE A 34 1.07 -9.67 3.32
N ASP A 35 0.15 -9.63 2.37
CA ASP A 35 -1.11 -10.34 2.43
C ASP A 35 -0.97 -11.85 2.24
N ALA A 36 -1.87 -12.59 2.87
CA ALA A 36 -2.13 -13.97 2.54
C ALA A 36 -3.06 -14.05 1.30
N GLU A 37 -3.00 -15.16 0.58
CA GLU A 37 -3.84 -15.35 -0.62
C GLU A 37 -5.33 -15.35 -0.26
N GLU A 38 -5.67 -15.92 0.90
CA GLU A 38 -7.04 -15.97 1.43
C GLU A 38 -7.63 -14.57 1.64
N THR A 39 -6.80 -13.57 2.00
CA THR A 39 -7.23 -12.17 2.11
C THR A 39 -7.61 -11.61 0.75
N ILE A 40 -6.77 -11.87 -0.26
CA ILE A 40 -7.02 -11.41 -1.63
C ILE A 40 -8.27 -12.08 -2.21
N ASP A 41 -8.41 -13.38 -2.02
CA ASP A 41 -9.59 -14.15 -2.46
C ASP A 41 -10.87 -13.62 -1.82
N ALA A 42 -10.85 -13.28 -0.53
CA ALA A 42 -12.01 -12.75 0.18
C ALA A 42 -12.41 -11.37 -0.34
N ILE A 43 -11.46 -10.47 -0.59
CA ILE A 43 -11.74 -9.13 -1.15
C ILE A 43 -12.30 -9.24 -2.57
N GLU A 44 -11.67 -10.04 -3.43
CA GLU A 44 -12.14 -10.29 -4.79
C GLU A 44 -13.58 -10.82 -4.77
N HIS A 45 -13.85 -11.85 -3.97
CA HIS A 45 -15.16 -12.47 -3.87
C HIS A 45 -16.26 -11.46 -3.48
N VAL A 46 -16.01 -10.62 -2.46
CA VAL A 46 -16.97 -9.59 -2.03
C VAL A 46 -17.23 -8.56 -3.13
N LEU A 47 -16.19 -8.12 -3.82
CA LEU A 47 -16.33 -7.17 -4.93
C LEU A 47 -17.10 -7.78 -6.11
N GLU A 48 -16.86 -9.06 -6.43
CA GLU A 48 -17.58 -9.78 -7.49
C GLU A 48 -19.05 -10.02 -7.11
N GLU A 49 -19.35 -10.34 -5.85
CA GLU A 49 -20.74 -10.45 -5.36
C GLU A 49 -21.50 -9.13 -5.48
N ASP A 50 -20.82 -7.99 -5.32
CA ASP A 50 -21.38 -6.65 -5.53
C ASP A 50 -21.49 -6.26 -7.03
N GLY A 51 -21.06 -7.13 -7.93
CA GLY A 51 -21.24 -6.99 -9.38
C GLY A 51 -20.11 -6.25 -10.09
N TYR A 52 -18.93 -6.14 -9.49
CA TYR A 52 -17.74 -5.60 -10.14
C TYR A 52 -16.98 -6.69 -10.91
N GLU A 53 -16.26 -6.30 -11.97
CA GLU A 53 -15.26 -7.17 -12.63
C GLU A 53 -13.92 -6.92 -11.96
N VAL A 54 -13.38 -7.91 -11.22
CA VAL A 54 -12.12 -7.75 -10.48
C VAL A 54 -10.95 -8.26 -11.29
N ILE A 55 -9.86 -7.48 -11.32
CA ILE A 55 -8.62 -7.80 -12.03
C ILE A 55 -7.46 -7.71 -11.05
N ARG A 56 -6.83 -8.85 -10.76
CA ARG A 56 -5.66 -8.92 -9.89
C ARG A 56 -4.45 -8.29 -10.57
N LEU A 57 -4.04 -7.14 -10.10
CA LEU A 57 -2.90 -6.39 -10.62
C LEU A 57 -1.59 -6.70 -9.88
N GLY A 58 -1.66 -7.08 -8.59
CA GLY A 58 -0.47 -7.18 -7.74
C GLY A 58 0.23 -5.83 -7.54
N GLY A 59 1.38 -5.83 -6.87
CA GLY A 59 2.14 -4.62 -6.52
C GLY A 59 3.63 -4.73 -6.87
N ASP A 60 4.00 -5.53 -7.87
CA ASP A 60 5.39 -5.73 -8.32
C ASP A 60 5.78 -4.78 -9.46
N VAL A 61 7.01 -4.91 -9.93
CA VAL A 61 7.60 -4.06 -11.00
C VAL A 61 6.84 -4.12 -12.33
N ARG A 62 6.01 -5.15 -12.55
CA ARG A 62 5.19 -5.31 -13.77
C ARG A 62 3.83 -4.63 -13.67
N LEU A 63 3.51 -3.98 -12.55
CA LEU A 63 2.24 -3.29 -12.37
C LEU A 63 1.96 -2.27 -13.48
N LEU A 64 2.98 -1.50 -13.87
CA LEU A 64 2.83 -0.50 -14.95
C LEU A 64 2.42 -1.14 -16.29
N ASP A 65 3.00 -2.28 -16.63
CA ASP A 65 2.67 -2.98 -17.87
C ASP A 65 1.23 -3.52 -17.83
N ARG A 66 0.82 -4.14 -16.71
CA ARG A 66 -0.56 -4.62 -16.52
C ARG A 66 -1.59 -3.47 -16.60
N LEU A 67 -1.29 -2.30 -16.02
CA LEU A 67 -2.15 -1.13 -16.10
C LEU A 67 -2.25 -0.55 -17.52
N ARG A 68 -1.24 -0.74 -18.36
CA ARG A 68 -1.28 -0.33 -19.77
C ARG A 68 -2.06 -1.30 -20.66
N GLU A 69 -2.01 -2.58 -20.33
CA GLU A 69 -2.64 -3.65 -21.09
C GLU A 69 -4.12 -3.84 -20.73
N THR A 70 -4.55 -3.31 -19.58
CA THR A 70 -5.88 -3.56 -19.03
C THR A 70 -6.60 -2.24 -18.74
N SER A 71 -7.83 -2.11 -19.22
CA SER A 71 -8.70 -0.99 -18.86
C SER A 71 -9.22 -1.18 -17.44
N ILE A 72 -8.92 -0.24 -16.54
CA ILE A 72 -9.34 -0.24 -15.13
C ILE A 72 -10.10 1.07 -14.87
N ASP A 73 -11.25 0.97 -14.20
CA ASP A 73 -12.06 2.12 -13.82
C ASP A 73 -11.63 2.70 -12.46
N ILE A 74 -11.25 1.83 -11.53
CA ILE A 74 -10.76 2.18 -10.19
C ILE A 74 -9.83 1.09 -9.67
N VAL A 75 -8.86 1.45 -8.84
CA VAL A 75 -7.99 0.49 -8.14
C VAL A 75 -8.36 0.39 -6.66
N PHE A 76 -8.60 -0.81 -6.18
CA PHE A 76 -8.66 -1.14 -4.76
C PHE A 76 -7.23 -1.44 -4.30
N ASN A 77 -6.62 -0.49 -3.58
CA ASN A 77 -5.21 -0.56 -3.22
C ASN A 77 -5.01 -0.99 -1.77
N ILE A 78 -4.38 -2.15 -1.58
CA ILE A 78 -3.91 -2.65 -0.28
C ILE A 78 -2.42 -2.99 -0.30
N ALA A 79 -1.69 -2.55 -1.33
CA ALA A 79 -0.29 -2.91 -1.48
C ALA A 79 0.61 -2.13 -0.52
N GLU A 80 1.49 -2.84 0.18
CA GLU A 80 2.49 -2.31 1.12
C GLU A 80 3.75 -1.76 0.43
N GLY A 81 3.96 -2.14 -0.84
CA GLY A 81 5.14 -1.77 -1.62
C GLY A 81 6.39 -2.58 -1.28
N LEU A 82 7.38 -2.55 -2.20
CA LEU A 82 8.50 -3.50 -2.19
C LEU A 82 9.77 -2.99 -1.51
N GLY A 83 9.82 -1.78 -1.06
CA GLY A 83 11.00 -1.27 -0.39
C GLY A 83 11.16 0.24 -0.42
N GLY A 84 12.05 0.71 0.42
CA GLY A 84 12.27 2.13 0.60
C GLY A 84 11.44 2.74 1.73
N ARG A 85 11.83 3.95 2.11
CA ARG A 85 11.24 4.68 3.23
C ARG A 85 9.80 5.13 2.98
N ASN A 86 9.39 5.18 1.71
CA ASN A 86 8.10 5.66 1.24
C ASN A 86 7.40 4.63 0.35
N ARG A 87 7.65 3.34 0.58
CA ARG A 87 7.20 2.22 -0.28
C ARG A 87 5.68 2.23 -0.55
N GLU A 88 4.87 2.51 0.46
CA GLU A 88 3.41 2.53 0.35
C GLU A 88 2.89 3.63 -0.59
N ALA A 89 3.68 4.70 -0.77
CA ALA A 89 3.31 5.80 -1.66
C ALA A 89 3.57 5.53 -3.15
N HIS A 90 4.34 4.49 -3.50
CA HIS A 90 4.77 4.27 -4.88
C HIS A 90 3.61 3.94 -5.81
N ILE A 91 2.70 3.05 -5.38
CA ILE A 91 1.55 2.64 -6.20
C ILE A 91 0.54 3.78 -6.33
N PRO A 92 0.09 4.46 -5.26
CA PRO A 92 -0.75 5.64 -5.39
C PRO A 92 -0.16 6.73 -6.29
N ALA A 93 1.14 7.02 -6.18
CA ALA A 93 1.79 8.00 -7.05
C ALA A 93 1.77 7.59 -8.54
N LEU A 94 1.94 6.30 -8.83
CA LEU A 94 1.81 5.77 -10.19
C LEU A 94 0.38 5.91 -10.70
N LEU A 95 -0.61 5.60 -9.88
CA LEU A 95 -2.02 5.69 -10.24
C LEU A 95 -2.44 7.14 -10.49
N GLU A 96 -1.98 8.09 -9.66
CA GLU A 96 -2.19 9.52 -9.88
C GLU A 96 -1.55 9.99 -11.19
N PHE A 97 -0.33 9.57 -11.47
CA PHE A 97 0.35 9.89 -12.72
C PHE A 97 -0.41 9.38 -13.96
N LEU A 98 -1.08 8.24 -13.84
CA LEU A 98 -1.91 7.63 -14.89
C LEU A 98 -3.36 8.14 -14.90
N ASN A 99 -3.75 9.02 -13.95
CA ASN A 99 -5.13 9.47 -13.74
C ASN A 99 -6.12 8.32 -13.50
N ILE A 100 -5.71 7.28 -12.79
CA ILE A 100 -6.55 6.15 -12.40
C ILE A 100 -7.01 6.39 -10.96
N PRO A 101 -8.33 6.46 -10.69
CA PRO A 101 -8.87 6.55 -9.34
C PRO A 101 -8.47 5.34 -8.49
N TYR A 102 -8.28 5.53 -7.19
CA TYR A 102 -7.93 4.44 -6.28
C TYR A 102 -8.51 4.66 -4.88
N THR A 103 -8.57 3.60 -4.09
CA THR A 103 -8.95 3.64 -2.68
C THR A 103 -7.72 3.82 -1.79
N GLY A 104 -7.93 4.46 -0.63
CA GLY A 104 -6.86 4.70 0.35
C GLY A 104 -6.37 6.14 0.33
N SER A 105 -5.28 6.39 1.02
CA SER A 105 -4.69 7.72 1.17
C SER A 105 -3.79 8.10 -0.01
N ASP A 106 -3.62 9.40 -0.21
CA ASP A 106 -2.71 9.94 -1.22
C ASP A 106 -1.22 9.63 -0.91
N PRO A 107 -0.33 9.77 -1.90
CA PRO A 107 1.09 9.42 -1.76
C PRO A 107 1.80 10.19 -0.64
N LEU A 108 1.44 11.47 -0.43
CA LEU A 108 2.06 12.28 0.62
C LEU A 108 1.68 11.75 2.00
N THR A 109 0.41 11.46 2.21
CA THR A 109 -0.11 10.91 3.46
C THR A 109 0.54 9.57 3.77
N LEU A 110 0.61 8.64 2.81
CA LEU A 110 1.23 7.33 3.02
C LEU A 110 2.73 7.44 3.30
N ALA A 111 3.47 8.23 2.52
CA ALA A 111 4.89 8.44 2.75
C ALA A 111 5.20 9.05 4.12
N LEU A 112 4.33 9.98 4.58
CA LEU A 112 4.47 10.63 5.86
C LEU A 112 4.15 9.70 7.03
N THR A 113 3.04 8.97 6.94
CA THR A 113 2.56 8.10 8.03
C THR A 113 3.41 6.86 8.21
N LEU A 114 4.00 6.34 7.15
CA LEU A 114 4.96 5.24 7.19
C LEU A 114 6.21 5.61 8.01
N ASP A 115 6.71 6.85 7.91
CA ASP A 115 7.78 7.33 8.79
C ASP A 115 7.19 7.88 10.10
N LYS A 116 7.07 7.01 11.10
CA LYS A 116 6.50 7.36 12.42
C LYS A 116 7.16 8.57 13.06
N SER A 117 8.45 8.82 12.80
CA SER A 117 9.16 9.98 13.34
C SER A 117 8.73 11.29 12.65
N MET A 118 8.46 11.24 11.36
CA MET A 118 7.95 12.38 10.60
C MET A 118 6.47 12.63 10.93
N ALA A 119 5.64 11.58 10.94
CA ALA A 119 4.24 11.68 11.33
C ALA A 119 4.09 12.35 12.70
N LYS A 120 4.86 11.91 13.71
CA LYS A 120 4.83 12.53 15.04
C LYS A 120 5.25 13.99 15.03
N ARG A 121 6.24 14.38 14.24
CA ARG A 121 6.65 15.80 14.13
C ARG A 121 5.56 16.68 13.54
N VAL A 122 4.85 16.17 12.53
CA VAL A 122 3.73 16.90 11.92
C VAL A 122 2.59 17.06 12.91
N VAL A 123 2.14 16.00 13.59
CA VAL A 123 1.05 16.11 14.57
C VAL A 123 1.43 17.01 15.75
N MET A 124 2.71 17.03 16.14
CA MET A 124 3.21 17.97 17.17
C MET A 124 3.17 19.41 16.69
N SER A 125 3.46 19.71 15.43
CA SER A 125 3.37 21.07 14.89
C SER A 125 1.94 21.62 14.90
N GLU A 126 0.95 20.72 14.82
CA GLU A 126 -0.49 21.04 14.95
C GLU A 126 -0.99 20.98 16.41
N GLN A 127 -0.08 20.92 17.38
CA GLN A 127 -0.39 20.86 18.82
C GLN A 127 -1.24 19.63 19.22
N ILE A 128 -1.25 18.58 18.41
CA ILE A 128 -1.93 17.31 18.72
C ILE A 128 -1.06 16.51 19.69
N PRO A 129 -1.60 16.11 20.86
CA PRO A 129 -0.86 15.32 21.83
C PRO A 129 -0.37 13.99 21.23
N THR A 130 0.92 13.72 21.35
CA THR A 130 1.53 12.44 20.95
C THR A 130 2.57 12.03 22.00
N PRO A 131 2.76 10.72 22.24
CA PRO A 131 3.79 10.25 23.16
C PRO A 131 5.18 10.75 22.77
N LYS A 132 5.98 11.09 23.77
CA LYS A 132 7.39 11.44 23.54
C LYS A 132 8.10 10.32 22.80
N PHE A 133 9.01 10.66 21.92
CA PHE A 133 9.75 9.67 21.14
C PHE A 133 11.20 10.12 20.90
N LYS A 134 12.04 9.17 20.63
CA LYS A 134 13.42 9.39 20.16
C LYS A 134 13.64 8.52 18.93
N LYS A 135 14.18 9.09 17.86
CA LYS A 135 14.64 8.32 16.71
C LYS A 135 16.03 7.75 17.03
N VAL A 136 16.14 6.44 16.96
CA VAL A 136 17.38 5.69 17.19
C VAL A 136 17.90 5.22 15.83
N GLY A 137 19.07 5.69 15.43
CA GLY A 137 19.76 5.28 14.20
C GLY A 137 20.91 4.33 14.45
N CYS A 138 21.46 4.35 15.69
CA CYS A 138 22.55 3.48 16.10
C CYS A 138 22.52 3.25 17.61
N ILE A 139 23.34 2.30 18.10
CA ILE A 139 23.39 1.93 19.53
C ILE A 139 23.76 3.13 20.41
N GLN A 140 24.61 4.03 19.94
CA GLN A 140 25.03 5.23 20.67
C GLN A 140 23.84 6.16 21.00
N ASP A 141 22.80 6.16 20.17
CA ASP A 141 21.59 6.97 20.37
C ASP A 141 20.77 6.50 21.59
N LEU A 142 21.01 5.29 22.08
CA LEU A 142 20.35 4.74 23.28
C LEU A 142 20.93 5.32 24.58
N GLN A 143 22.11 5.92 24.55
CA GLN A 143 22.72 6.53 25.74
C GLN A 143 21.87 7.72 26.21
N GLY A 144 21.53 7.73 27.50
CA GLY A 144 20.69 8.77 28.11
C GLY A 144 19.17 8.57 27.90
N LEU A 145 18.71 7.40 27.51
CA LEU A 145 17.34 6.96 27.64
C LEU A 145 17.16 6.33 29.03
N GLY A 146 16.95 7.13 30.03
CA GLY A 146 16.64 6.77 31.40
C GLY A 146 15.67 7.78 31.99
#